data_27e61b25e40f16f04df9da8ade032587
#
_entry.id   27e61b25e40f16f04df9da8ade032587
#
_cell.length_a   1.000
_cell.length_b   1.000
_cell.length_c   1.000
_cell.angle_alpha   90.00
_cell.angle_beta   90.00
_cell.angle_gamma   90.00
#
_symmetry.space_group_name_H-M   'P 1'
#
loop_
_entity.id
_entity.type
_entity.pdbx_description
1 polymer ?
#
loop_
_entity_poly.entity_id
_entity_poly.type
_entity_poly.pdbx_seq_one_letter_code
_entity_poly.pdbx_strand_id
1 'polypeptide(L)'
;TISNSLTELYLLFKYLRPRAMEKQGIHSFDAWAAIYARKTTDYEFSVANNIVAKERFRYFIKMPELAQFYSEITDYRTAKDIGIDRPNKNEVLYNIPPTPDQSAFIQNLMLFAKTGDATLLGREPLSQNEEKAKMLIATDYARKMSLDMRLVSGIYEDHPDNKASHCAANIAKYYKEFNAQKGTQFVFSDLGTYKPGEWNVYSEIKRKLVE
;
A
#
# COMPACT_ATOMS: atom_id res chain seq x y z
N THR A 1 10.00 8.30 -10.92
CA THR A 1 8.64 8.58 -10.39
C THR A 1 8.73 8.82 -8.90
N ILE A 2 8.12 9.87 -8.39
CA ILE A 2 8.05 10.15 -6.96
C ILE A 2 6.80 9.44 -6.44
N SER A 3 6.98 8.37 -5.68
CA SER A 3 5.87 7.53 -5.21
C SER A 3 5.68 7.56 -3.69
N ASN A 4 6.75 7.60 -2.93
CA ASN A 4 6.69 7.45 -1.48
C ASN A 4 7.10 8.71 -0.70
N SER A 5 8.06 9.46 -1.20
CA SER A 5 8.57 10.63 -0.50
C SER A 5 9.25 11.61 -1.47
N LEU A 6 9.20 12.90 -1.14
CA LEU A 6 9.97 13.92 -1.85
C LEU A 6 11.50 13.70 -1.76
N THR A 7 11.98 12.84 -0.88
CA THR A 7 13.41 12.43 -0.85
C THR A 7 13.84 11.74 -2.15
N GLU A 8 12.90 11.14 -2.90
CA GLU A 8 13.17 10.54 -4.20
C GLU A 8 13.58 11.59 -5.25
N LEU A 9 13.24 12.88 -5.06
CA LEU A 9 13.71 13.96 -5.90
C LEU A 9 15.24 14.08 -5.94
N TYR A 10 15.92 13.73 -4.84
CA TYR A 10 17.37 13.71 -4.83
C TYR A 10 17.93 12.80 -5.92
N LEU A 11 17.35 11.60 -6.09
CA LEU A 11 17.80 10.66 -7.12
C LEU A 11 17.52 11.20 -8.53
N LEU A 12 16.35 11.81 -8.75
CA LEU A 12 16.04 12.44 -10.03
C LEU A 12 17.05 13.54 -10.36
N PHE A 13 17.35 14.43 -9.42
CA PHE A 13 18.31 15.51 -9.63
C PHE A 13 19.73 15.01 -9.82
N LYS A 14 20.12 13.97 -9.10
CA LYS A 14 21.42 13.34 -9.24
C LYS A 14 21.65 12.80 -10.65
N TYR A 15 20.62 12.23 -11.27
CA TYR A 15 20.72 11.69 -12.63
C TYR A 15 20.49 12.75 -13.72
N LEU A 16 19.53 13.63 -13.55
CA LEU A 16 19.10 14.55 -14.59
C LEU A 16 19.82 15.92 -14.53
N ARG A 17 20.30 16.31 -13.35
CA ARG A 17 20.93 17.62 -13.11
C ARG A 17 22.23 17.55 -12.29
N PRO A 18 23.15 16.62 -12.58
CA PRO A 18 24.36 16.43 -11.75
C PRO A 18 25.21 17.71 -11.68
N ARG A 19 25.39 18.41 -12.81
CA ARG A 19 26.19 19.67 -12.85
C ARG A 19 25.55 20.80 -12.06
N ALA A 20 24.23 20.87 -12.03
CA ALA A 20 23.53 21.92 -11.26
C ALA A 20 23.60 21.63 -9.75
N MET A 21 23.54 20.36 -9.36
CA MET A 21 23.74 19.96 -7.97
C MET A 21 25.19 20.22 -7.51
N GLU A 22 26.16 19.91 -8.34
CA GLU A 22 27.57 20.15 -8.06
C GLU A 22 27.85 21.66 -7.86
N LYS A 23 27.29 22.53 -8.72
CA LYS A 23 27.39 23.99 -8.56
C LYS A 23 26.78 24.51 -7.26
N GLN A 24 25.82 23.81 -6.70
CA GLN A 24 25.21 24.11 -5.39
C GLN A 24 25.95 23.46 -4.21
N GLY A 25 27.04 22.74 -4.45
CA GLY A 25 27.76 22.00 -3.42
C GLY A 25 27.04 20.77 -2.90
N ILE A 26 26.05 20.24 -3.63
CA ILE A 26 25.24 19.09 -3.23
C ILE A 26 25.85 17.83 -3.84
N HIS A 27 26.74 17.19 -3.10
CA HIS A 27 27.45 15.98 -3.54
C HIS A 27 26.87 14.68 -2.97
N SER A 28 26.07 14.77 -1.93
CA SER A 28 25.48 13.62 -1.23
C SER A 28 24.01 13.83 -0.89
N PHE A 29 23.32 12.73 -0.56
CA PHE A 29 21.94 12.80 -0.05
C PHE A 29 21.85 13.63 1.23
N ASP A 30 22.82 13.49 2.14
CA ASP A 30 22.81 14.22 3.41
C ASP A 30 22.95 15.71 3.21
N ALA A 31 23.80 16.16 2.26
CA ALA A 31 23.91 17.57 1.88
C ALA A 31 22.61 18.10 1.29
N TRP A 32 21.94 17.33 0.42
CA TRP A 32 20.65 17.68 -0.12
C TRP A 32 19.57 17.77 0.96
N ALA A 33 19.51 16.75 1.83
CA ALA A 33 18.53 16.68 2.91
C ALA A 33 18.70 17.82 3.93
N ALA A 34 19.94 18.21 4.25
CA ALA A 34 20.23 19.34 5.12
C ALA A 34 19.69 20.69 4.57
N ILE A 35 19.60 20.81 3.24
CA ILE A 35 19.09 22.02 2.58
C ILE A 35 17.57 22.00 2.46
N TYR A 36 16.98 20.86 2.07
CA TYR A 36 15.60 20.79 1.61
C TYR A 36 14.66 19.99 2.51
N ALA A 37 15.16 19.18 3.45
CA ALA A 37 14.34 18.29 4.24
C ALA A 37 14.50 18.51 5.75
N ARG A 38 13.45 18.21 6.50
CA ARG A 38 13.47 18.20 7.97
C ARG A 38 12.96 16.84 8.48
N LYS A 39 13.74 16.24 9.36
CA LYS A 39 13.33 15.03 10.09
C LYS A 39 12.32 15.35 11.16
N THR A 40 11.37 14.47 11.36
CA THR A 40 10.45 14.45 12.49
C THR A 40 10.38 13.05 13.06
N THR A 41 10.12 12.98 14.35
CA THR A 41 9.87 11.71 15.03
C THR A 41 8.37 11.48 15.11
N ASP A 42 7.92 10.38 14.56
CA ASP A 42 6.54 9.93 14.65
C ASP A 42 6.45 8.63 15.44
N TYR A 43 5.37 8.47 16.17
CA TYR A 43 5.08 7.23 16.89
C TYR A 43 4.11 6.38 16.05
N GLU A 44 4.50 5.16 15.77
CA GLU A 44 3.72 4.22 14.96
C GLU A 44 3.54 2.90 15.69
N PHE A 45 2.40 2.25 15.47
CA PHE A 45 2.24 0.86 15.90
C PHE A 45 3.01 -0.05 14.96
N SER A 46 3.87 -0.89 15.53
CA SER A 46 4.50 -1.98 14.80
C SER A 46 3.51 -3.16 14.62
N VAL A 47 3.82 -4.10 13.71
CA VAL A 47 3.02 -5.34 13.56
C VAL A 47 2.98 -6.15 14.86
N ALA A 48 3.98 -6.02 15.73
CA ALA A 48 4.01 -6.63 17.06
C ALA A 48 3.15 -5.88 18.10
N ASN A 49 2.34 -4.90 17.68
CA ASN A 49 1.48 -4.07 18.51
C ASN A 49 2.24 -3.28 19.60
N ASN A 50 3.48 -2.88 19.29
CA ASN A 50 4.26 -1.98 20.13
C ASN A 50 4.31 -0.59 19.51
N ILE A 51 4.35 0.45 20.36
CA ILE A 51 4.60 1.81 19.90
C ILE A 51 6.11 1.95 19.67
N VAL A 52 6.48 2.34 18.45
CA VAL A 52 7.88 2.60 18.06
C VAL A 52 8.03 4.02 17.55
N ALA A 53 9.09 4.70 17.99
CA ALA A 53 9.45 6.00 17.47
C ALA A 53 10.25 5.80 16.16
N LYS A 54 9.84 6.50 15.09
CA LYS A 54 10.55 6.48 13.81
C LYS A 54 10.84 7.89 13.34
N GLU A 55 12.10 8.14 13.03
CA GLU A 55 12.50 9.37 12.36
C GLU A 55 12.31 9.24 10.85
N ARG A 56 11.65 10.25 10.26
CA ARG A 56 11.44 10.35 8.81
C ARG A 56 11.55 11.77 8.33
N PHE A 57 11.98 11.95 7.07
CA PHE A 57 11.87 13.23 6.38
C PHE A 57 10.42 13.45 5.94
N ARG A 58 9.64 14.17 6.73
CA ARG A 58 8.24 14.46 6.42
C ARG A 58 8.01 15.88 5.93
N TYR A 59 8.83 16.80 6.37
CA TYR A 59 8.71 18.19 5.97
C TYR A 59 9.83 18.58 5.03
N PHE A 60 9.48 19.37 4.05
CA PHE A 60 10.41 19.93 3.09
C PHE A 60 10.40 21.44 3.21
N ILE A 61 11.58 22.02 3.21
CA ILE A 61 11.83 23.45 3.33
C ILE A 61 12.34 23.96 1.98
N LYS A 62 12.36 25.29 1.80
CA LYS A 62 12.76 25.92 0.54
C LYS A 62 11.98 25.37 -0.67
N MET A 63 10.67 25.19 -0.49
CA MET A 63 9.80 24.63 -1.53
C MET A 63 9.80 25.41 -2.84
N PRO A 64 9.86 26.77 -2.85
CA PRO A 64 9.95 27.54 -4.09
C PRO A 64 11.21 27.21 -4.90
N GLU A 65 12.37 27.12 -4.24
CA GLU A 65 13.65 26.80 -4.89
C GLU A 65 13.65 25.34 -5.40
N LEU A 66 13.10 24.41 -4.61
CA LEU A 66 12.97 23.02 -5.01
C LEU A 66 12.02 22.88 -6.20
N ALA A 67 10.90 23.59 -6.22
CA ALA A 67 9.94 23.59 -7.31
C ALA A 67 10.56 24.20 -8.58
N GLN A 68 11.31 25.29 -8.47
CA GLN A 68 12.03 25.89 -9.59
C GLN A 68 13.04 24.90 -10.17
N PHE A 69 13.83 24.26 -9.31
CA PHE A 69 14.83 23.28 -9.73
C PHE A 69 14.19 22.07 -10.43
N TYR A 70 13.01 21.66 -9.98
CA TYR A 70 12.22 20.59 -10.57
C TYR A 70 11.57 20.99 -11.90
N SER A 71 11.04 22.21 -12.00
CA SER A 71 10.34 22.70 -13.19
C SER A 71 11.22 22.73 -14.44
N GLU A 72 12.54 22.85 -14.28
CA GLU A 72 13.48 22.86 -15.40
C GLU A 72 13.64 21.48 -16.09
N ILE A 73 13.19 20.41 -15.45
CA ILE A 73 13.25 19.03 -15.99
C ILE A 73 11.88 18.38 -16.11
N THR A 74 10.80 19.14 -15.87
CA THR A 74 9.45 18.57 -15.78
C THR A 74 8.45 19.41 -16.56
N ASP A 75 7.67 18.77 -17.39
CA ASP A 75 6.42 19.33 -17.91
C ASP A 75 5.27 18.86 -17.02
N TYR A 76 4.85 19.71 -16.09
CA TYR A 76 3.78 19.41 -15.15
C TYR A 76 2.45 19.93 -15.67
N ARG A 77 1.48 19.02 -15.81
CA ARG A 77 0.12 19.34 -16.26
C ARG A 77 -0.89 18.76 -15.30
N THR A 78 -1.86 19.55 -14.90
CA THR A 78 -3.01 19.10 -14.14
C THR A 78 -4.19 18.84 -15.07
N ALA A 79 -5.21 18.11 -14.59
CA ALA A 79 -6.44 17.93 -15.36
C ALA A 79 -7.11 19.25 -15.75
N LYS A 80 -6.97 20.28 -14.89
CA LYS A 80 -7.46 21.65 -15.19
C LYS A 80 -6.71 22.29 -16.34
N ASP A 81 -5.39 22.11 -16.40
CA ASP A 81 -4.55 22.70 -17.46
C ASP A 81 -4.83 22.11 -18.84
N ILE A 82 -5.29 20.86 -18.90
CA ILE A 82 -5.62 20.16 -20.14
C ILE A 82 -7.13 20.07 -20.39
N GLY A 83 -7.95 20.72 -19.56
CA GLY A 83 -9.40 20.81 -19.77
C GLY A 83 -10.16 19.48 -19.61
N ILE A 84 -9.65 18.54 -18.82
CA ILE A 84 -10.35 17.30 -18.53
C ILE A 84 -11.33 17.51 -17.39
N ASP A 85 -12.61 17.34 -17.68
CA ASP A 85 -13.65 17.25 -16.66
C ASP A 85 -13.50 15.97 -15.85
N ARG A 86 -13.48 16.13 -14.53
CA ARG A 86 -13.46 15.00 -13.60
C ARG A 86 -14.82 14.84 -12.95
N PRO A 87 -15.31 13.61 -12.78
CA PRO A 87 -16.52 13.36 -12.02
C PRO A 87 -16.35 13.79 -10.57
N ASN A 88 -17.47 14.17 -9.96
CA ASN A 88 -17.49 14.45 -8.52
C ASN A 88 -17.18 13.16 -7.74
N LYS A 89 -16.25 13.29 -6.78
CA LYS A 89 -15.87 12.18 -5.92
C LYS A 89 -16.82 12.10 -4.72
N ASN A 90 -17.40 10.93 -4.52
CA ASN A 90 -18.12 10.58 -3.29
C ASN A 90 -17.46 9.34 -2.69
N GLU A 91 -16.72 9.51 -1.58
CA GLU A 91 -16.06 8.40 -0.89
C GLU A 91 -17.01 7.76 0.12
N VAL A 92 -17.19 6.45 -0.02
CA VAL A 92 -17.92 5.63 0.94
C VAL A 92 -16.98 4.58 1.50
N LEU A 93 -16.69 4.67 2.81
CA LEU A 93 -15.82 3.72 3.49
C LEU A 93 -16.65 2.56 4.06
N TYR A 94 -16.35 1.35 3.63
CA TYR A 94 -16.93 0.12 4.18
C TYR A 94 -15.93 -0.53 5.15
N ASN A 95 -16.19 -0.44 6.45
CA ASN A 95 -15.47 -1.17 7.47
C ASN A 95 -16.08 -2.56 7.64
N ILE A 96 -15.28 -3.58 7.37
CA ILE A 96 -15.65 -4.98 7.52
C ILE A 96 -14.87 -5.54 8.71
N PRO A 97 -15.56 -6.00 9.77
CA PRO A 97 -14.91 -6.62 10.92
C PRO A 97 -14.12 -7.87 10.51
N PRO A 98 -13.06 -8.21 11.24
CA PRO A 98 -12.31 -9.43 10.97
C PRO A 98 -13.17 -10.66 11.22
N THR A 99 -13.01 -11.68 10.38
CA THR A 99 -13.61 -13.00 10.60
C THR A 99 -12.95 -13.71 11.79
N PRO A 100 -13.54 -14.78 12.35
CA PRO A 100 -12.94 -15.55 13.44
C PRO A 100 -11.51 -16.02 13.11
N ASP A 101 -11.30 -16.57 11.90
CA ASP A 101 -9.97 -17.02 11.46
C ASP A 101 -8.96 -15.86 11.36
N GLN A 102 -9.39 -14.71 10.85
CA GLN A 102 -8.56 -13.50 10.83
C GLN A 102 -8.18 -13.07 12.25
N SER A 103 -9.14 -13.08 13.18
CA SER A 103 -8.91 -12.69 14.56
C SER A 103 -7.92 -13.64 15.27
N ALA A 104 -8.03 -14.94 15.02
CA ALA A 104 -7.08 -15.93 15.53
C ALA A 104 -5.68 -15.75 14.90
N PHE A 105 -5.62 -15.54 13.59
CA PHE A 105 -4.35 -15.39 12.87
C PHE A 105 -3.61 -14.10 13.25
N ILE A 106 -4.31 -13.01 13.59
CA ILE A 106 -3.70 -11.77 14.11
C ILE A 106 -2.85 -12.06 15.35
N GLN A 107 -3.32 -12.90 16.26
CA GLN A 107 -2.58 -13.24 17.47
C GLN A 107 -1.28 -13.99 17.13
N ASN A 108 -1.37 -14.97 16.24
CA ASN A 108 -0.20 -15.70 15.75
C ASN A 108 0.79 -14.76 15.04
N LEU A 109 0.30 -13.86 14.23
CA LEU A 109 1.12 -12.88 13.50
C LEU A 109 1.86 -11.93 14.45
N MET A 110 1.18 -11.45 15.48
CA MET A 110 1.79 -10.60 16.52
C MET A 110 2.87 -11.36 17.27
N LEU A 111 2.63 -12.63 17.60
CA LEU A 111 3.61 -13.46 18.28
C LEU A 111 4.80 -13.76 17.38
N PHE A 112 4.58 -14.12 16.11
CA PHE A 112 5.64 -14.27 15.10
C PHE A 112 6.50 -12.99 14.99
N ALA A 113 5.88 -11.82 14.90
CA ALA A 113 6.61 -10.56 14.81
C ALA A 113 7.53 -10.31 16.03
N LYS A 114 7.15 -10.80 17.21
CA LYS A 114 7.96 -10.73 18.45
C LYS A 114 9.06 -11.78 18.48
N THR A 115 8.72 -13.03 18.22
CA THR A 115 9.60 -14.20 18.46
C THR A 115 10.41 -14.61 17.24
N GLY A 116 9.88 -14.44 16.03
CA GLY A 116 10.44 -15.00 14.80
C GLY A 116 10.00 -16.46 14.55
N ASP A 117 9.15 -17.03 15.39
CA ASP A 117 8.68 -18.41 15.23
C ASP A 117 7.75 -18.53 14.00
N ALA A 118 8.31 -19.00 12.90
CA ALA A 118 7.62 -19.13 11.62
C ALA A 118 6.54 -20.24 11.62
N THR A 119 6.58 -21.17 12.57
CA THR A 119 5.56 -22.22 12.71
C THR A 119 4.18 -21.66 13.01
N LEU A 120 4.13 -20.49 13.67
CA LEU A 120 2.90 -19.73 13.93
C LEU A 120 2.17 -19.27 12.66
N LEU A 121 2.90 -19.18 11.56
CA LEU A 121 2.37 -18.83 10.23
C LEU A 121 2.15 -20.06 9.35
N GLY A 122 2.36 -21.27 9.88
CA GLY A 122 2.26 -22.51 9.13
C GLY A 122 3.36 -22.73 8.11
N ARG A 123 4.57 -22.18 8.35
CA ARG A 123 5.72 -22.28 7.43
C ARG A 123 6.97 -22.82 8.15
N GLU A 124 7.94 -23.24 7.34
CA GLU A 124 9.26 -23.65 7.79
C GLU A 124 10.01 -22.52 8.54
N PRO A 125 10.95 -22.85 9.43
CA PRO A 125 11.79 -21.87 10.13
C PRO A 125 12.45 -20.90 9.17
N LEU A 126 12.64 -19.65 9.64
CA LEU A 126 13.25 -18.59 8.84
C LEU A 126 14.73 -18.90 8.58
N SER A 127 15.17 -18.64 7.36
CA SER A 127 16.60 -18.56 7.02
C SER A 127 17.22 -17.30 7.60
N GLN A 128 18.56 -17.22 7.66
CA GLN A 128 19.27 -16.03 8.17
C GLN A 128 18.90 -14.72 7.46
N ASN A 129 18.61 -14.79 6.17
CA ASN A 129 18.19 -13.60 5.40
C ASN A 129 16.74 -13.22 5.71
N GLU A 130 15.87 -14.20 5.90
CA GLU A 130 14.48 -13.97 6.28
C GLU A 130 14.35 -13.43 7.70
N GLU A 131 15.22 -13.84 8.62
CA GLU A 131 15.28 -13.26 9.97
C GLU A 131 15.46 -11.74 9.93
N LYS A 132 16.35 -11.23 9.06
CA LYS A 132 16.53 -9.79 8.84
C LYS A 132 15.30 -9.12 8.22
N ALA A 133 14.53 -9.87 7.45
CA ALA A 133 13.31 -9.42 6.77
C ALA A 133 12.02 -9.78 7.54
N LYS A 134 12.10 -10.28 8.77
CA LYS A 134 10.98 -10.76 9.57
C LYS A 134 9.78 -9.83 9.57
N MET A 135 10.00 -8.54 9.75
CA MET A 135 8.92 -7.54 9.78
C MET A 135 8.28 -7.35 8.40
N LEU A 136 9.04 -7.51 7.32
CA LEU A 136 8.50 -7.48 5.96
C LEU A 136 7.60 -8.69 5.70
N ILE A 137 8.03 -9.88 6.14
CA ILE A 137 7.23 -11.11 6.09
C ILE A 137 5.93 -10.93 6.88
N ALA A 138 6.02 -10.44 8.12
CA ALA A 138 4.84 -10.18 8.95
C ALA A 138 3.87 -9.21 8.25
N THR A 139 4.38 -8.16 7.62
CA THR A 139 3.56 -7.19 6.89
C THR A 139 2.88 -7.81 5.66
N ASP A 140 3.57 -8.68 4.92
CA ASP A 140 3.00 -9.40 3.77
C ASP A 140 1.83 -10.30 4.21
N TYR A 141 2.02 -11.10 5.26
CA TYR A 141 0.95 -11.92 5.84
C TYR A 141 -0.21 -11.08 6.37
N ALA A 142 0.07 -9.94 7.03
CA ALA A 142 -0.97 -9.01 7.49
C ALA A 142 -1.82 -8.49 6.33
N ARG A 143 -1.20 -8.12 5.22
CA ARG A 143 -1.91 -7.65 4.01
C ARG A 143 -2.75 -8.77 3.39
N LYS A 144 -2.19 -9.96 3.25
CA LYS A 144 -2.89 -11.13 2.70
C LYS A 144 -4.11 -11.51 3.54
N MET A 145 -3.92 -11.72 4.84
CA MET A 145 -5.01 -12.08 5.74
C MET A 145 -6.10 -11.01 5.81
N SER A 146 -5.72 -9.74 5.70
CA SER A 146 -6.69 -8.64 5.73
C SER A 146 -7.62 -8.61 4.52
N LEU A 147 -7.22 -9.19 3.41
CA LEU A 147 -8.03 -9.32 2.21
C LEU A 147 -8.85 -10.61 2.25
N ASP A 148 -8.17 -11.76 2.34
CA ASP A 148 -8.80 -13.07 2.45
C ASP A 148 -7.81 -14.11 3.01
N MET A 149 -8.25 -14.95 3.93
CA MET A 149 -7.40 -15.96 4.55
C MET A 149 -6.87 -17.02 3.57
N ARG A 150 -7.57 -17.24 2.46
CA ARG A 150 -7.13 -18.14 1.38
C ARG A 150 -5.88 -17.66 0.64
N LEU A 151 -5.50 -16.39 0.78
CA LEU A 151 -4.19 -15.88 0.34
C LEU A 151 -3.05 -16.26 1.27
N VAL A 152 -3.37 -16.59 2.52
CA VAL A 152 -2.39 -17.07 3.50
C VAL A 152 -2.13 -18.56 3.30
N SER A 153 -3.20 -19.35 3.22
CA SER A 153 -3.11 -20.80 3.01
C SER A 153 -4.41 -21.35 2.42
N GLY A 154 -4.27 -22.36 1.57
CA GLY A 154 -5.41 -23.09 1.00
C GLY A 154 -6.19 -23.96 2.00
N ILE A 155 -5.78 -24.03 3.27
CA ILE A 155 -6.54 -24.72 4.33
C ILE A 155 -7.76 -23.92 4.80
N TYR A 156 -7.76 -22.61 4.57
CA TYR A 156 -8.89 -21.75 4.93
C TYR A 156 -10.00 -21.82 3.91
N GLU A 157 -11.22 -21.82 4.42
CA GLU A 157 -12.43 -21.85 3.60
C GLU A 157 -12.99 -20.44 3.35
N ASP A 158 -14.02 -20.38 2.51
CA ASP A 158 -14.76 -19.16 2.27
C ASP A 158 -15.54 -18.75 3.52
N HIS A 159 -15.68 -17.44 3.73
CA HIS A 159 -16.48 -16.89 4.81
C HIS A 159 -17.47 -15.86 4.26
N PRO A 160 -18.76 -15.91 4.66
CA PRO A 160 -19.79 -15.02 4.14
C PRO A 160 -19.49 -13.53 4.44
N ASP A 161 -18.78 -13.24 5.51
CA ASP A 161 -18.43 -11.87 5.94
C ASP A 161 -17.01 -11.46 5.58
N ASN A 162 -16.35 -12.14 4.63
CA ASN A 162 -15.05 -11.68 4.14
C ASN A 162 -15.18 -10.52 3.15
N LYS A 163 -14.07 -9.85 2.85
CA LYS A 163 -14.06 -8.69 1.93
C LYS A 163 -14.56 -9.02 0.53
N ALA A 164 -14.28 -10.22 0.01
CA ALA A 164 -14.73 -10.63 -1.31
C ALA A 164 -16.26 -10.75 -1.36
N SER A 165 -16.87 -11.31 -0.31
CA SER A 165 -18.34 -11.42 -0.17
C SER A 165 -19.01 -10.06 -0.09
N HIS A 166 -18.51 -9.18 0.76
CA HIS A 166 -19.03 -7.81 0.86
C HIS A 166 -18.84 -7.01 -0.42
N CYS A 167 -17.72 -7.20 -1.11
CA CYS A 167 -17.48 -6.57 -2.41
C CYS A 167 -18.50 -7.03 -3.45
N ALA A 168 -18.74 -8.33 -3.57
CA ALA A 168 -19.73 -8.89 -4.47
C ALA A 168 -21.16 -8.37 -4.16
N ALA A 169 -21.54 -8.33 -2.89
CA ALA A 169 -22.81 -7.78 -2.45
C ALA A 169 -22.97 -6.29 -2.83
N ASN A 170 -21.92 -5.50 -2.63
CA ASN A 170 -21.93 -4.08 -3.02
C ASN A 170 -22.02 -3.91 -4.55
N ILE A 171 -21.29 -4.71 -5.32
CA ILE A 171 -21.38 -4.69 -6.79
C ILE A 171 -22.81 -5.00 -7.23
N ALA A 172 -23.42 -6.06 -6.68
CA ALA A 172 -24.80 -6.44 -7.01
C ALA A 172 -25.80 -5.34 -6.61
N LYS A 173 -25.61 -4.70 -5.45
CA LYS A 173 -26.41 -3.57 -5.00
C LYS A 173 -26.34 -2.41 -6.01
N TYR A 174 -25.16 -1.93 -6.33
CA TYR A 174 -24.97 -0.79 -7.22
C TYR A 174 -25.34 -1.12 -8.67
N TYR A 175 -25.18 -2.37 -9.09
CA TYR A 175 -25.66 -2.81 -10.39
C TYR A 175 -27.18 -2.63 -10.51
N LYS A 176 -27.93 -3.03 -9.48
CA LYS A 176 -29.41 -2.86 -9.46
C LYS A 176 -29.80 -1.38 -9.40
N GLU A 177 -29.11 -0.61 -8.56
CA GLU A 177 -29.39 0.82 -8.35
C GLU A 177 -29.17 1.65 -9.62
N PHE A 178 -28.07 1.39 -10.33
CA PHE A 178 -27.68 2.18 -11.52
C PHE A 178 -27.93 1.48 -12.85
N ASN A 179 -28.70 0.42 -12.87
CA ASN A 179 -28.99 -0.36 -14.09
C ASN A 179 -29.70 0.47 -15.17
N ALA A 180 -30.66 1.33 -14.80
CA ALA A 180 -31.38 2.20 -15.72
C ALA A 180 -30.44 3.18 -16.45
N GLN A 181 -29.38 3.62 -15.81
CA GLN A 181 -28.37 4.54 -16.34
C GLN A 181 -27.19 3.80 -16.99
N LYS A 182 -27.22 2.45 -17.01
CA LYS A 182 -26.10 1.60 -17.48
C LYS A 182 -24.76 1.95 -16.82
N GLY A 183 -24.82 2.17 -15.50
CA GLY A 183 -23.65 2.53 -14.71
C GLY A 183 -22.54 1.48 -14.80
N THR A 184 -21.30 1.94 -14.97
CA THR A 184 -20.11 1.08 -15.03
C THR A 184 -19.44 1.00 -13.67
N GLN A 185 -19.00 -0.20 -13.28
CA GLN A 185 -18.27 -0.45 -12.05
C GLN A 185 -16.88 -0.99 -12.36
N PHE A 186 -15.88 -0.52 -11.64
CA PHE A 186 -14.52 -1.04 -11.68
C PHE A 186 -14.14 -1.58 -10.30
N VAL A 187 -13.49 -2.73 -10.28
CA VAL A 187 -12.96 -3.35 -9.05
C VAL A 187 -11.45 -3.42 -9.14
N PHE A 188 -10.78 -2.83 -8.16
CA PHE A 188 -9.31 -2.82 -8.07
C PHE A 188 -8.88 -3.51 -6.78
N SER A 189 -7.85 -4.34 -6.88
CA SER A 189 -7.20 -4.97 -5.73
C SER A 189 -5.68 -4.99 -5.92
N ASP A 190 -4.96 -4.58 -4.90
CA ASP A 190 -3.48 -4.59 -4.90
C ASP A 190 -2.90 -5.99 -4.65
N LEU A 191 -3.72 -6.91 -4.13
CA LEU A 191 -3.35 -8.28 -3.83
C LEU A 191 -4.36 -9.27 -4.41
N GLY A 192 -3.95 -10.54 -4.49
CA GLY A 192 -4.82 -11.60 -5.00
C GLY A 192 -5.22 -11.34 -6.46
N THR A 193 -4.32 -10.78 -7.25
CA THR A 193 -4.51 -10.57 -8.69
C THR A 193 -4.58 -11.91 -9.43
N TYR A 194 -5.19 -11.88 -10.61
CA TYR A 194 -5.39 -13.09 -11.39
C TYR A 194 -4.08 -13.82 -11.71
N LYS A 195 -4.03 -15.11 -11.36
CA LYS A 195 -2.99 -16.05 -11.75
C LYS A 195 -3.64 -17.37 -12.15
N PRO A 196 -3.28 -17.95 -13.30
CA PRO A 196 -3.82 -19.25 -13.72
C PRO A 196 -3.53 -20.34 -12.69
N GLY A 197 -4.57 -21.12 -12.29
CA GLY A 197 -4.42 -22.24 -11.35
C GLY A 197 -4.30 -21.86 -9.87
N GLU A 198 -4.23 -20.56 -9.54
CA GLU A 198 -4.20 -20.08 -8.17
C GLU A 198 -5.54 -19.42 -7.79
N TRP A 199 -5.92 -19.52 -6.50
CA TRP A 199 -7.01 -18.74 -5.97
C TRP A 199 -6.70 -17.24 -6.11
N ASN A 200 -7.67 -16.46 -6.56
CA ASN A 200 -7.53 -15.02 -6.68
C ASN A 200 -8.86 -14.31 -6.41
N VAL A 201 -8.76 -13.08 -5.91
CA VAL A 201 -9.92 -12.31 -5.47
C VAL A 201 -10.89 -11.96 -6.61
N TYR A 202 -10.40 -11.75 -7.83
CA TYR A 202 -11.26 -11.40 -8.96
C TYR A 202 -12.13 -12.57 -9.40
N SER A 203 -11.54 -13.78 -9.49
CA SER A 203 -12.30 -15.00 -9.80
C SER A 203 -13.31 -15.32 -8.71
N GLU A 204 -12.96 -15.07 -7.45
CA GLU A 204 -13.86 -15.27 -6.33
C GLU A 204 -15.04 -14.29 -6.33
N ILE A 205 -14.81 -13.01 -6.55
CA ILE A 205 -15.88 -12.02 -6.68
C ILE A 205 -16.80 -12.39 -7.86
N LYS A 206 -16.21 -12.79 -9.00
CA LYS A 206 -16.99 -13.26 -10.16
C LYS A 206 -17.86 -14.45 -9.80
N ARG A 207 -17.31 -15.46 -9.11
CA ARG A 207 -18.08 -16.63 -8.65
C ARG A 207 -19.28 -16.22 -7.80
N LYS A 208 -19.04 -15.38 -6.79
CA LYS A 208 -20.09 -14.87 -5.88
C LYS A 208 -21.15 -13.98 -6.54
N LEU A 209 -20.90 -13.45 -7.71
CA LEU A 209 -21.87 -12.67 -8.48
C LEU A 209 -22.75 -13.54 -9.40
N VAL A 210 -22.31 -14.77 -9.69
CA VAL A 210 -23.04 -15.70 -10.57
C VAL A 210 -23.92 -16.67 -9.77
N GLU A 211 -23.54 -16.95 -8.53
CA GLU A 211 -24.35 -17.72 -7.57
C GLU A 211 -25.50 -16.89 -6.99
#